data_f63ee7de8a1e33b0dd245e94fc0351da
#
_entry.id   f63ee7de8a1e33b0dd245e94fc0351da
#
_cell.length_a   1.000
_cell.length_b   1.000
_cell.length_c   1.000
_cell.angle_alpha   90.00
_cell.angle_beta   90.00
_cell.angle_gamma   90.00
#
_symmetry.space_group_name_H-M   'P 1'
#
loop_
_entity.id
_entity.type
_entity.pdbx_description
1 polymer ?
#
loop_
_entity_poly.entity_id
_entity_poly.type
_entity_poly.pdbx_seq_one_letter_code
_entity_poly.pdbx_strand_id
1 'polypeptide(L)' 'MLYHVTDIDLYQSEVGDGIPEFQLSRQEEYVLNRRCLGRWKAKNEDDLRDQIEDFIGYPIETIKYQVKK' A
#
# COMPACT_ATOMS: atom_id res chain seq x y z
N MET A 1 3.53 2.14 17.82
CA MET A 1 2.92 3.41 17.39
C MET A 1 1.65 3.12 16.62
N LEU A 2 0.71 4.01 16.71
CA LEU A 2 -0.55 3.89 15.97
C LEU A 2 -0.51 4.82 14.76
N TYR A 3 -0.72 4.25 13.60
CA TYR A 3 -0.72 4.98 12.34
C TYR A 3 -2.13 5.02 11.77
N HIS A 4 -2.51 6.17 11.24
CA HIS A 4 -3.76 6.31 10.52
C HIS A 4 -3.40 6.50 9.05
N VAL A 5 -3.58 5.46 8.26
CA VAL A 5 -3.24 5.47 6.85
C VAL A 5 -4.36 6.18 6.09
N THR A 6 -3.98 7.20 5.33
CA THR A 6 -4.93 8.03 4.59
C THR A 6 -4.93 7.73 3.11
N ASP A 7 -3.82 7.20 2.58
CA ASP A 7 -3.74 6.84 1.16
C ASP A 7 -2.54 5.94 0.92
N ILE A 8 -2.62 5.10 -0.10
CA ILE A 8 -1.49 4.30 -0.56
C ILE A 8 -1.45 4.30 -2.08
N ASP A 9 -0.23 4.19 -2.63
CA ASP A 9 -0.02 3.96 -4.05
C ASP A 9 0.74 2.65 -4.20
N LEU A 10 0.25 1.77 -5.04
CA LEU A 10 0.86 0.49 -5.29
C LEU A 10 1.95 0.61 -6.35
N TYR A 11 3.03 -0.13 -6.14
CA TYR A 11 4.10 -0.20 -7.12
C TYR A 11 3.65 -1.07 -8.29
N GLN A 12 3.70 -0.51 -9.49
CA GLN A 12 3.40 -1.24 -10.72
C GLN A 12 4.67 -1.32 -11.55
N SER A 13 5.14 -2.53 -11.76
CA SER A 13 6.37 -2.77 -12.51
C SER A 13 6.05 -2.89 -13.99
N GLU A 14 6.74 -2.12 -14.82
CA GLU A 14 6.67 -2.26 -16.27
C GLU A 14 7.85 -3.09 -16.75
N VAL A 15 7.55 -4.04 -17.61
CA VAL A 15 8.57 -4.84 -18.27
C VAL A 15 8.81 -4.27 -19.66
N GLY A 16 10.06 -4.18 -20.03
CA GLY A 16 10.66 -3.61 -21.22
C GLY A 16 9.81 -3.17 -22.41
N ASP A 17 8.73 -3.83 -22.71
CA ASP A 17 7.84 -3.49 -23.82
C ASP A 17 6.66 -2.62 -23.40
N GLY A 18 6.70 -2.12 -22.19
CA GLY A 18 5.56 -1.39 -21.65
C GLY A 18 4.43 -2.30 -21.21
N ILE A 19 4.64 -3.60 -21.23
CA ILE A 19 3.67 -4.56 -20.71
C ILE A 19 3.97 -4.74 -19.23
N PRO A 20 3.04 -4.38 -18.34
CA PRO A 20 3.28 -4.54 -16.91
C PRO A 20 3.37 -6.02 -16.55
N GLU A 21 4.31 -6.35 -15.69
CA GLU A 21 4.47 -7.71 -15.19
C GLU A 21 3.25 -8.15 -14.42
N PHE A 22 2.71 -7.26 -13.62
CA PHE A 22 1.34 -7.37 -13.16
C PHE A 22 0.74 -5.98 -13.15
N GLN A 23 -0.50 -5.91 -13.55
CA GLN A 23 -1.21 -4.64 -13.58
C GLN A 23 -2.57 -4.83 -12.95
N LEU A 24 -2.81 -4.03 -11.93
CA LEU A 24 -4.12 -3.99 -11.31
C LEU A 24 -5.02 -3.04 -12.11
N SER A 25 -6.26 -3.42 -12.31
CA SER A 25 -7.24 -2.48 -12.85
C SER A 25 -7.45 -1.35 -11.83
N ARG A 26 -7.95 -0.21 -12.30
CA ARG A 26 -8.24 0.90 -11.40
C ARG A 26 -9.19 0.50 -10.29
N GLN A 27 -10.13 -0.37 -10.61
CA GLN A 27 -11.12 -0.85 -9.66
C GLN A 27 -10.48 -1.71 -8.58
N GLU A 28 -9.59 -2.62 -8.97
CA GLU A 28 -8.86 -3.45 -8.02
C GLU A 28 -7.95 -2.62 -7.11
N GLU A 29 -7.24 -1.66 -7.70
CA GLU A 29 -6.38 -0.76 -6.96
C GLU A 29 -7.18 0.05 -5.94
N TYR A 30 -8.35 0.53 -6.35
CA TYR A 30 -9.24 1.28 -5.48
C TYR A 30 -9.70 0.44 -4.28
N VAL A 31 -10.09 -0.81 -4.53
CA VAL A 31 -10.53 -1.72 -3.48
C VAL A 31 -9.40 -1.99 -2.49
N LEU A 32 -8.20 -2.28 -3.01
CA LEU A 32 -7.04 -2.54 -2.15
C LEU A 32 -6.66 -1.31 -1.34
N ASN A 33 -6.69 -0.14 -1.97
CA ASN A 33 -6.41 1.11 -1.30
C ASN A 33 -7.36 1.29 -0.11
N ARG A 34 -8.65 1.13 -0.34
CA ARG A 34 -9.64 1.30 0.72
C ARG A 34 -9.46 0.32 1.87
N ARG A 35 -9.05 -0.90 1.59
CA ARG A 35 -8.80 -1.91 2.63
C ARG A 35 -7.63 -1.53 3.52
N CYS A 36 -6.69 -0.78 2.99
CA CYS A 36 -5.50 -0.37 3.73
C CYS A 36 -5.71 0.91 4.53
N LEU A 37 -6.78 1.66 4.26
CA LEU A 37 -7.05 2.89 4.99
C LEU A 37 -7.48 2.59 6.42
N GLY A 38 -7.12 3.50 7.33
CA GLY A 38 -7.53 3.38 8.71
C GLY A 38 -6.36 3.16 9.66
N ARG A 39 -6.65 2.55 10.79
CA ARG A 39 -5.69 2.42 11.88
C ARG A 39 -4.84 1.18 11.74
N TRP A 40 -3.52 1.38 11.88
CA TRP A 40 -2.55 0.28 11.86
C TRP A 40 -1.60 0.45 13.04
N LYS A 41 -1.29 -0.64 13.68
CA LYS A 41 -0.34 -0.65 14.78
C LYS A 41 0.98 -1.22 14.30
N ALA A 42 2.03 -0.42 14.35
CA ALA A 42 3.35 -0.80 13.86
C ALA A 42 4.44 -0.15 14.69
N LYS A 43 5.65 -0.68 14.60
CA LYS A 43 6.79 -0.15 15.34
C LYS A 43 7.33 1.12 14.68
N ASN A 44 7.34 1.14 13.35
CA ASN A 44 7.86 2.24 12.56
C ASN A 44 7.24 2.17 11.16
N GLU A 45 7.64 3.09 10.27
CA GLU A 45 7.12 3.13 8.91
C GLU A 45 7.42 1.86 8.12
N ASP A 46 8.63 1.33 8.26
CA ASP A 46 9.01 0.12 7.53
C ASP A 46 8.14 -1.06 7.95
N ASP A 47 7.90 -1.20 9.25
CA ASP A 47 7.03 -2.25 9.77
C ASP A 47 5.60 -2.05 9.28
N LEU A 48 5.13 -0.81 9.24
CA LEU A 48 3.80 -0.48 8.73
C LEU A 48 3.65 -0.92 7.27
N ARG A 49 4.63 -0.59 6.44
CA ARG A 49 4.63 -0.97 5.02
C ARG A 49 4.63 -2.48 4.87
N ASP A 50 5.47 -3.17 5.63
CA ASP A 50 5.54 -4.63 5.58
C ASP A 50 4.19 -5.26 5.93
N GLN A 51 3.54 -4.76 6.96
CA GLN A 51 2.23 -5.29 7.37
C GLN A 51 1.19 -5.10 6.27
N ILE A 52 1.17 -3.92 5.66
CA ILE A 52 0.19 -3.62 4.61
C ILE A 52 0.50 -4.44 3.36
N GLU A 53 1.77 -4.53 2.95
CA GLU A 53 2.16 -5.32 1.78
C GLU A 53 1.80 -6.79 1.98
N ASP A 54 2.00 -7.31 3.17
CA ASP A 54 1.64 -8.67 3.49
C ASP A 54 0.12 -8.87 3.44
N PHE A 55 -0.62 -7.89 3.90
CA PHE A 55 -2.08 -7.93 3.93
C PHE A 55 -2.69 -7.95 2.54
N ILE A 56 -2.19 -7.12 1.63
CA ILE A 56 -2.75 -7.01 0.28
C ILE A 56 -2.04 -7.89 -0.75
N GLY A 57 -0.81 -8.34 -0.46
CA GLY A 57 -0.04 -9.20 -1.36
C GLY A 57 0.63 -8.47 -2.52
N TYR A 58 0.74 -7.15 -2.47
CA TYR A 58 1.36 -6.33 -3.51
C TYR A 58 2.32 -5.33 -2.89
N PRO A 59 3.41 -4.98 -3.60
CA PRO A 59 4.35 -3.99 -3.10
C PRO A 59 3.74 -2.59 -3.13
N ILE A 60 4.09 -1.79 -2.13
CA ILE A 60 3.62 -0.41 -2.01
C ILE A 60 4.74 0.52 -2.47
N GLU A 61 4.41 1.44 -3.38
CA GLU A 61 5.34 2.48 -3.81
C GLU A 61 5.36 3.63 -2.81
N THR A 62 4.18 4.13 -2.45
CA THR A 62 4.06 5.29 -1.56
C THR A 62 2.94 5.05 -0.56
N ILE A 63 3.13 5.53 0.66
CA ILE A 63 2.12 5.46 1.69
C ILE A 63 2.01 6.83 2.37
N LYS A 64 0.77 7.26 2.58
CA LYS A 64 0.48 8.49 3.31
C LYS A 64 -0.24 8.14 4.60
N TYR A 65 0.24 8.69 5.70
CA TYR A 65 -0.32 8.34 7.00
C TYR A 65 -0.12 9.50 7.99
N GLN A 66 -0.84 9.41 9.08
CA GLN A 66 -0.65 10.27 10.24
C GLN A 66 -0.32 9.40 11.45
N VAL A 67 0.60 9.86 12.27
CA VAL A 67 0.95 9.16 13.50
C VAL A 67 0.02 9.63 14.59
N LYS A 68 -0.62 8.68 15.25
CA LYS A 68 -1.48 8.95 16.41
C LYS A 68 -0.73 8.57 17.68
N LYS A 69 -0.71 9.46 18.63
CA LYS A 69 -0.11 9.19 19.94
C LYS A 69 -1.16 8.74 20.93
#